data_3e29452c62cf07c2d2981d2bafcacfe3
#
_entry.id   3e29452c62cf07c2d2981d2bafcacfe3
#
_cell.length_a   1.000
_cell.length_b   1.000
_cell.length_c   1.000
_cell.angle_alpha   90.00
_cell.angle_beta   90.00
_cell.angle_gamma   90.00
#
_symmetry.space_group_name_H-M   'P 1'
#
loop_
_entity.id
_entity.type
_entity.pdbx_description
1 polymer ?
#
loop_
_entity_poly.entity_id
_entity_poly.type
_entity_poly.pdbx_seq_one_letter_code
_entity_poly.pdbx_strand_id
1 'polypeptide(L)'
;METDLKRFSEERKERASALLKKAVPEVVNATTYLVPSSDGTTKYEVSHIDTYSCTCPDFQKRCKNKNVFCKHIHSIILLNKLKNKVEMEGFDVDSITEKKVCPECKSEDIIQKGIRKNKSGNKQKYRCVPCGAWFIIDPAKHLKGNARIVCLTLDMYYKGNSLRDIQDTLYKNFGLKLHHETIRRWINRFMGKINDYTNTLKPQTSDIMHLDEQCLSIKGNNEWCWNALDDGTRFLIATQITKVRRIKDARGIIKKAKLVISQKPDVVATDKGHFYKKAIRKEFPTQANTLYPTSNRKGVNHFTKKVDNQLIERYHATFRERDKVIRGFKSEKTANRYLDNWRTFYNFVRPHTSLNGLTPSEVAGISIGIERNRWMSLIKLSSEANQGQVTNATL
;
A
#
# COMPACT_ATOMS: atom_id res chain seq x y z
N MET A 1 45.66 15.81 9.50
CA MET A 1 44.93 14.90 8.55
C MET A 1 43.45 14.75 8.87
N GLU A 2 43.03 14.42 10.09
CA GLU A 2 41.62 14.23 10.44
C GLU A 2 40.83 15.56 10.51
N THR A 3 41.47 16.63 10.98
CA THR A 3 40.95 18.00 11.00
C THR A 3 40.73 18.56 9.60
N ASP A 4 41.63 18.26 8.66
CA ASP A 4 41.51 18.72 7.27
C ASP A 4 40.38 18.03 6.50
N LEU A 5 40.14 16.74 6.76
CA LEU A 5 39.03 16.00 6.16
C LEU A 5 37.67 16.48 6.68
N LYS A 6 37.58 16.86 7.95
CA LYS A 6 36.35 17.45 8.53
C LYS A 6 36.05 18.81 7.89
N ARG A 7 37.04 19.69 7.80
CA ARG A 7 36.89 21.01 7.15
C ARG A 7 36.51 20.86 5.67
N PHE A 8 37.13 19.93 4.96
CA PHE A 8 36.86 19.62 3.57
C PHE A 8 35.41 19.10 3.36
N SER A 9 34.87 18.35 4.32
CA SER A 9 33.48 17.90 4.29
C SER A 9 32.48 19.03 4.59
N GLU A 10 32.76 19.90 5.58
CA GLU A 10 31.89 21.01 5.95
C GLU A 10 31.72 22.04 4.81
N GLU A 11 32.81 22.43 4.15
CA GLU A 11 32.74 23.34 2.99
C GLU A 11 31.85 22.81 1.87
N ARG A 12 31.79 21.46 1.68
CA ARG A 12 30.92 20.84 0.69
C ARG A 12 29.45 20.79 1.10
N LYS A 13 29.17 20.68 2.39
CA LYS A 13 27.82 20.78 2.93
C LYS A 13 27.25 22.18 2.77
N GLU A 14 28.07 23.22 3.02
CA GLU A 14 27.66 24.61 2.81
C GLU A 14 27.35 24.90 1.33
N ARG A 15 28.23 24.43 0.41
CA ARG A 15 28.00 24.54 -1.03
C ARG A 15 26.79 23.74 -1.50
N ALA A 16 26.47 22.61 -0.88
CA ALA A 16 25.27 21.84 -1.15
C ALA A 16 23.99 22.58 -0.72
N SER A 17 24.03 23.23 0.43
CA SER A 17 22.92 24.08 0.89
C SER A 17 22.68 25.27 -0.04
N ALA A 18 23.76 25.93 -0.48
CA ALA A 18 23.68 27.01 -1.46
C ALA A 18 23.13 26.55 -2.82
N LEU A 19 23.50 25.33 -3.25
CA LEU A 19 23.00 24.74 -4.47
C LEU A 19 21.50 24.49 -4.44
N LEU A 20 20.96 23.93 -3.33
CA LEU A 20 19.53 23.68 -3.16
C LEU A 20 18.68 24.95 -3.11
N LYS A 21 19.24 26.09 -2.69
CA LYS A 21 18.56 27.39 -2.74
C LYS A 21 18.40 27.90 -4.17
N LYS A 22 19.28 27.49 -5.09
CA LYS A 22 19.26 27.94 -6.50
C LYS A 22 18.44 27.03 -7.39
N ALA A 23 18.54 25.70 -7.19
CA ALA A 23 17.85 24.72 -8.02
C ALA A 23 17.55 23.44 -7.26
N VAL A 24 16.40 22.87 -7.53
CA VAL A 24 15.97 21.58 -6.93
C VAL A 24 16.47 20.43 -7.83
N PRO A 25 17.10 19.39 -7.26
CA PRO A 25 17.45 18.17 -8.00
C PRO A 25 16.21 17.49 -8.61
N GLU A 26 16.37 17.03 -9.84
CA GLU A 26 15.35 16.27 -10.56
C GLU A 26 15.44 14.79 -10.18
N VAL A 27 14.29 14.18 -9.85
CA VAL A 27 14.20 12.75 -9.51
C VAL A 27 14.00 11.96 -10.79
N VAL A 28 14.95 11.11 -11.16
CA VAL A 28 14.85 10.23 -12.33
C VAL A 28 14.14 8.92 -11.95
N ASN A 29 14.53 8.33 -10.82
CA ASN A 29 13.91 7.14 -10.26
C ASN A 29 14.17 7.08 -8.73
N ALA A 30 13.79 5.97 -8.08
CA ALA A 30 13.92 5.79 -6.64
C ALA A 30 15.38 5.92 -6.10
N THR A 31 16.36 5.69 -6.94
CA THR A 31 17.79 5.65 -6.56
C THR A 31 18.66 6.65 -7.30
N THR A 32 18.13 7.37 -8.31
CA THR A 32 18.90 8.22 -9.21
C THR A 32 18.32 9.63 -9.31
N TYR A 33 19.18 10.62 -9.21
CA TYR A 33 18.86 12.04 -9.22
C TYR A 33 19.76 12.78 -10.21
N LEU A 34 19.22 13.77 -10.93
CA LEU A 34 20.00 14.73 -11.71
C LEU A 34 20.15 16.03 -10.92
N VAL A 35 21.36 16.36 -10.57
CA VAL A 35 21.69 17.51 -9.75
C VAL A 35 22.40 18.55 -10.62
N PRO A 36 21.86 19.78 -10.73
CA PRO A 36 22.50 20.84 -11.53
C PRO A 36 23.85 21.26 -10.93
N SER A 37 24.76 21.67 -11.81
CA SER A 37 26.02 22.32 -11.42
C SER A 37 25.76 23.69 -10.77
N SER A 38 26.78 24.29 -10.14
CA SER A 38 26.63 25.61 -9.48
C SER A 38 26.36 26.75 -10.46
N ASP A 39 26.75 26.61 -11.71
CA ASP A 39 26.53 27.55 -12.81
C ASP A 39 25.25 27.26 -13.61
N GLY A 40 24.60 26.12 -13.31
CA GLY A 40 23.35 25.70 -13.97
C GLY A 40 23.52 25.13 -15.39
N THR A 41 24.75 25.07 -15.92
CA THR A 41 25.00 24.68 -17.32
C THR A 41 24.95 23.18 -17.53
N THR A 42 25.35 22.41 -16.53
CA THR A 42 25.41 20.93 -16.59
C THR A 42 24.63 20.29 -15.47
N LYS A 43 24.13 19.06 -15.69
CA LYS A 43 23.53 18.24 -14.65
C LYS A 43 24.41 17.02 -14.41
N TYR A 44 24.59 16.65 -13.14
CA TYR A 44 25.35 15.48 -12.72
C TYR A 44 24.42 14.43 -12.15
N GLU A 45 24.64 13.20 -12.53
CA GLU A 45 23.90 12.08 -11.99
C GLU A 45 24.44 11.70 -10.62
N VAL A 46 23.54 11.57 -9.64
CA VAL A 46 23.81 11.05 -8.30
C VAL A 46 22.98 9.80 -8.12
N SER A 47 23.63 8.68 -7.85
CA SER A 47 22.95 7.41 -7.57
C SER A 47 23.23 6.94 -6.14
N HIS A 48 22.25 6.21 -5.58
CA HIS A 48 22.29 5.62 -4.25
C HIS A 48 21.63 4.24 -4.31
N ILE A 49 22.42 3.22 -4.63
CA ILE A 49 21.96 1.81 -4.59
C ILE A 49 22.42 1.20 -3.26
N ASP A 50 23.70 0.90 -3.11
CA ASP A 50 24.32 0.46 -1.85
C ASP A 50 25.11 1.60 -1.20
N THR A 51 25.79 2.39 -2.01
CA THR A 51 26.56 3.57 -1.61
C THR A 51 26.25 4.75 -2.53
N TYR A 52 26.50 5.97 -2.04
CA TYR A 52 26.35 7.16 -2.87
C TYR A 52 27.46 7.26 -3.91
N SER A 53 27.11 7.50 -5.17
CA SER A 53 28.02 7.85 -6.24
C SER A 53 27.59 9.10 -7.00
N CYS A 54 28.52 9.77 -7.68
CA CYS A 54 28.24 10.96 -8.46
C CYS A 54 29.16 11.04 -9.68
N THR A 55 28.62 11.46 -10.82
CA THR A 55 29.39 11.64 -12.06
C THR A 55 30.23 12.91 -12.10
N CYS A 56 30.12 13.82 -11.12
CA CYS A 56 30.85 15.09 -11.14
C CYS A 56 32.38 14.92 -10.99
N PRO A 57 33.20 15.82 -11.59
CA PRO A 57 34.65 15.74 -11.50
C PRO A 57 35.22 15.79 -10.07
N ASP A 58 34.58 16.54 -9.17
CA ASP A 58 34.98 16.63 -7.76
C ASP A 58 34.82 15.28 -7.04
N PHE A 59 33.76 14.55 -7.31
CA PHE A 59 33.58 13.20 -6.73
C PHE A 59 34.61 12.23 -7.32
N GLN A 60 34.73 12.19 -8.63
CA GLN A 60 35.59 11.23 -9.31
C GLN A 60 37.08 11.41 -8.96
N LYS A 61 37.56 12.68 -8.86
CA LYS A 61 38.98 12.97 -8.66
C LYS A 61 39.38 13.15 -7.19
N ARG A 62 38.49 13.64 -6.32
CA ARG A 62 38.86 14.12 -4.99
C ARG A 62 38.14 13.42 -3.84
N CYS A 63 36.91 12.91 -4.05
CA CYS A 63 36.06 12.40 -2.97
C CYS A 63 36.08 10.88 -2.89
N LYS A 64 35.95 10.17 -4.01
CA LYS A 64 35.78 8.72 -4.09
C LYS A 64 36.84 7.94 -3.29
N ASN A 65 38.10 8.29 -3.41
CA ASN A 65 39.22 7.58 -2.73
C ASN A 65 39.44 8.01 -1.28
N LYS A 66 38.72 9.05 -0.79
CA LYS A 66 38.85 9.58 0.57
C LYS A 66 37.62 9.28 1.44
N ASN A 67 36.67 8.53 0.91
CA ASN A 67 35.39 8.20 1.55
C ASN A 67 34.64 9.45 2.03
N VAL A 68 34.65 10.52 1.24
CA VAL A 68 33.92 11.75 1.47
C VAL A 68 32.96 12.05 0.33
N PHE A 69 31.93 12.83 0.58
CA PHE A 69 30.91 13.14 -0.42
C PHE A 69 31.16 14.52 -1.06
N CYS A 70 30.85 14.63 -2.35
CA CYS A 70 30.83 15.91 -3.05
C CYS A 70 29.57 16.71 -2.71
N LYS A 71 29.55 18.02 -3.08
CA LYS A 71 28.38 18.89 -2.86
C LYS A 71 27.06 18.36 -3.43
N HIS A 72 27.08 17.64 -4.58
CA HIS A 72 25.88 17.08 -5.22
C HIS A 72 25.31 15.91 -4.42
N ILE A 73 26.15 15.02 -3.86
CA ILE A 73 25.70 13.99 -2.93
C ILE A 73 25.18 14.60 -1.66
N HIS A 74 25.88 15.58 -1.07
CA HIS A 74 25.40 16.28 0.11
C HIS A 74 24.08 17.01 -0.14
N SER A 75 23.83 17.54 -1.34
CA SER A 75 22.53 18.17 -1.67
C SER A 75 21.39 17.15 -1.66
N ILE A 76 21.60 15.93 -2.16
CA ILE A 76 20.61 14.86 -2.09
C ILE A 76 20.37 14.40 -0.65
N ILE A 77 21.44 14.22 0.13
CA ILE A 77 21.31 13.89 1.58
C ILE A 77 20.53 14.96 2.32
N LEU A 78 20.82 16.23 2.05
CA LEU A 78 20.13 17.37 2.67
C LEU A 78 18.68 17.47 2.22
N LEU A 79 18.41 17.28 0.90
CA LEU A 79 17.07 17.26 0.35
C LEU A 79 16.22 16.15 1.00
N ASN A 80 16.78 14.95 1.14
CA ASN A 80 16.10 13.83 1.78
C ASN A 80 15.88 14.07 3.28
N LYS A 81 16.84 14.72 3.97
CA LYS A 81 16.66 15.16 5.36
C LYS A 81 15.58 16.23 5.49
N LEU A 82 15.52 17.20 4.57
CA LEU A 82 14.49 18.22 4.56
C LEU A 82 13.12 17.62 4.23
N LYS A 83 13.02 16.71 3.26
CA LYS A 83 11.79 15.95 2.99
C LYS A 83 11.35 15.17 4.22
N ASN A 84 12.26 14.43 4.86
CA ASN A 84 11.97 13.71 6.10
C ASN A 84 11.57 14.66 7.25
N LYS A 85 12.18 15.84 7.35
CA LYS A 85 11.85 16.85 8.38
C LYS A 85 10.48 17.47 8.11
N VAL A 86 10.17 17.82 6.87
CA VAL A 86 8.84 18.29 6.46
C VAL A 86 7.80 17.18 6.66
N GLU A 87 8.15 15.93 6.40
CA GLU A 87 7.30 14.76 6.72
C GLU A 87 7.14 14.56 8.23
N MET A 88 8.13 14.93 9.05
CA MET A 88 8.08 14.83 10.52
C MET A 88 7.36 16.00 11.19
N GLU A 89 7.53 17.23 10.68
CA GLU A 89 7.01 18.45 11.32
C GLU A 89 5.65 18.92 10.79
N GLY A 90 5.21 18.43 9.63
CA GLY A 90 4.10 19.09 8.96
C GLY A 90 3.19 18.25 8.12
N PHE A 91 2.90 16.98 8.46
CA PHE A 91 1.70 16.39 7.91
C PHE A 91 0.49 16.77 8.78
N ASP A 92 0.03 18.00 8.58
CA ASP A 92 -1.33 18.35 8.92
C ASP A 92 -2.26 17.56 7.99
N VAL A 93 -3.11 16.71 8.54
CA VAL A 93 -4.15 15.97 7.80
C VAL A 93 -5.08 16.93 7.08
N ASP A 94 -5.14 18.18 7.55
CA ASP A 94 -5.89 19.27 6.93
C ASP A 94 -5.31 19.67 5.56
N SER A 95 -4.05 19.29 5.22
CA SER A 95 -3.44 19.51 3.92
C SER A 95 -3.68 18.38 2.91
N ILE A 96 -4.29 17.26 3.30
CA ILE A 96 -4.88 16.31 2.34
C ILE A 96 -6.16 16.97 1.85
N THR A 97 -5.99 17.83 0.89
CA THR A 97 -7.02 18.66 0.30
C THR A 97 -8.14 17.83 -0.29
N GLU A 98 -9.16 17.56 0.52
CA GLU A 98 -10.50 17.58 -0.05
C GLU A 98 -10.66 19.01 -0.62
N LYS A 99 -11.06 19.18 -1.89
CA LYS A 99 -11.57 20.47 -2.36
C LYS A 99 -12.50 20.98 -1.28
N LYS A 100 -12.16 22.15 -0.73
CA LYS A 100 -12.86 22.67 0.44
C LYS A 100 -14.24 23.12 -0.06
N VAL A 101 -15.20 22.21 0.01
CA VAL A 101 -16.58 22.48 -0.39
C VAL A 101 -17.51 22.46 0.81
N CYS A 102 -18.55 23.27 0.76
CA CYS A 102 -19.59 23.26 1.77
C CYS A 102 -20.29 21.88 1.84
N PRO A 103 -20.41 21.24 3.01
CA PRO A 103 -21.09 19.96 3.11
C PRO A 103 -22.59 20.04 2.80
N GLU A 104 -23.23 21.23 2.98
CA GLU A 104 -24.66 21.42 2.75
C GLU A 104 -24.99 21.70 1.28
N CYS A 105 -24.40 22.76 0.70
CA CYS A 105 -24.71 23.20 -0.67
C CYS A 105 -23.65 22.91 -1.72
N LYS A 106 -22.54 22.23 -1.34
CA LYS A 106 -21.41 21.86 -2.22
C LYS A 106 -20.63 23.02 -2.87
N SER A 107 -20.93 24.26 -2.50
CA SER A 107 -20.21 25.44 -3.00
C SER A 107 -18.75 25.43 -2.56
N GLU A 108 -17.85 25.85 -3.44
CA GLU A 108 -16.43 26.09 -3.17
C GLU A 108 -16.17 27.47 -2.55
N ASP A 109 -17.16 28.36 -2.59
CA ASP A 109 -17.06 29.70 -2.02
C ASP A 109 -17.24 29.65 -0.51
N ILE A 110 -16.11 29.42 0.18
CA ILE A 110 -16.02 29.30 1.64
C ILE A 110 -14.92 30.20 2.20
N ILE A 111 -15.19 30.79 3.34
CA ILE A 111 -14.23 31.65 4.06
C ILE A 111 -13.79 31.01 5.37
N GLN A 112 -12.52 31.20 5.71
CA GLN A 112 -11.97 30.79 7.00
C GLN A 112 -12.45 31.75 8.10
N LYS A 113 -13.01 31.19 9.18
CA LYS A 113 -13.54 31.98 10.32
C LYS A 113 -13.11 31.39 11.67
N GLY A 114 -11.89 31.73 12.05
CA GLY A 114 -11.34 31.39 13.37
C GLY A 114 -11.02 29.90 13.57
N ILE A 115 -10.44 29.57 14.68
CA ILE A 115 -9.93 28.25 15.05
C ILE A 115 -10.74 27.71 16.22
N ARG A 116 -11.24 26.49 16.11
CA ARG A 116 -11.81 25.75 17.23
C ARG A 116 -10.70 24.98 17.96
N LYS A 117 -10.46 25.34 19.20
CA LYS A 117 -9.52 24.61 20.08
C LYS A 117 -10.22 23.36 20.62
N ASN A 118 -9.69 22.19 20.34
CA ASN A 118 -10.17 20.90 20.83
C ASN A 118 -9.04 20.15 21.55
N LYS A 119 -9.39 19.18 22.41
CA LYS A 119 -8.42 18.28 23.04
C LYS A 119 -7.61 17.44 22.01
N SER A 120 -8.10 17.31 20.79
CA SER A 120 -7.45 16.58 19.67
C SER A 120 -6.67 17.52 18.72
N GLY A 121 -6.47 18.78 19.09
CA GLY A 121 -5.79 19.80 18.28
C GLY A 121 -6.70 20.93 17.83
N ASN A 122 -6.08 21.96 17.29
CA ASN A 122 -6.76 23.13 16.75
C ASN A 122 -7.37 22.78 15.38
N LYS A 123 -8.64 23.18 15.13
CA LYS A 123 -9.32 22.93 13.86
C LYS A 123 -9.81 24.23 13.26
N GLN A 124 -9.52 24.45 11.97
CA GLN A 124 -10.01 25.60 11.22
C GLN A 124 -11.53 25.52 11.03
N LYS A 125 -12.24 26.59 11.38
CA LYS A 125 -13.68 26.76 11.09
C LYS A 125 -13.85 27.48 9.77
N TYR A 126 -14.85 27.06 9.01
CA TYR A 126 -15.25 27.63 7.73
C TYR A 126 -16.70 28.10 7.79
N ARG A 127 -17.01 29.14 7.01
CA ARG A 127 -18.37 29.56 6.71
C ARG A 127 -18.56 29.55 5.21
N CYS A 128 -19.63 28.92 4.76
CA CYS A 128 -20.06 28.98 3.37
C CYS A 128 -20.66 30.34 3.07
N VAL A 129 -20.25 30.97 1.99
CA VAL A 129 -20.78 32.29 1.59
C VAL A 129 -22.22 32.15 1.07
N PRO A 130 -22.54 31.22 0.13
CA PRO A 130 -23.89 31.12 -0.39
C PRO A 130 -24.96 30.68 0.60
N CYS A 131 -24.71 29.64 1.42
CA CYS A 131 -25.73 29.10 2.32
C CYS A 131 -25.55 29.49 3.78
N GLY A 132 -24.49 30.19 4.15
CA GLY A 132 -24.19 30.63 5.50
C GLY A 132 -23.80 29.50 6.49
N ALA A 133 -23.74 28.24 6.08
CA ALA A 133 -23.43 27.11 6.93
C ALA A 133 -22.04 27.21 7.56
N TRP A 134 -21.95 26.87 8.86
CA TRP A 134 -20.67 26.80 9.58
C TRP A 134 -20.22 25.34 9.68
N PHE A 135 -18.99 25.06 9.29
CA PHE A 135 -18.46 23.70 9.31
C PHE A 135 -16.96 23.65 9.57
N ILE A 136 -16.48 22.46 9.81
CA ILE A 136 -15.06 22.12 9.93
C ILE A 136 -14.80 21.06 8.92
N ILE A 137 -13.83 21.28 8.04
CA ILE A 137 -13.33 20.23 7.15
C ILE A 137 -12.44 19.35 8.00
N ASP A 138 -12.92 18.18 8.30
CA ASP A 138 -12.23 17.20 9.12
C ASP A 138 -12.38 15.83 8.44
N PRO A 139 -11.39 15.39 7.65
CA PRO A 139 -11.40 14.06 7.03
C PRO A 139 -11.48 12.96 8.09
N ALA A 140 -11.10 13.33 9.31
CA ALA A 140 -11.23 12.50 10.51
C ALA A 140 -12.41 12.91 11.40
N LYS A 141 -13.48 13.54 10.84
CA LYS A 141 -14.67 13.91 11.59
C LYS A 141 -15.12 12.74 12.47
N HIS A 142 -15.13 12.95 13.80
CA HIS A 142 -15.33 11.93 14.84
C HIS A 142 -14.10 11.04 15.17
N LEU A 143 -12.91 11.30 14.63
CA LEU A 143 -11.70 10.60 15.04
C LEU A 143 -10.96 11.41 16.12
N LYS A 144 -10.56 10.73 17.20
CA LYS A 144 -9.71 11.30 18.25
C LYS A 144 -8.22 11.10 17.94
N GLY A 145 -7.82 11.25 16.70
CA GLY A 145 -6.43 11.05 16.26
C GLY A 145 -6.15 11.70 14.91
N ASN A 146 -4.88 11.88 14.58
CA ASN A 146 -4.44 12.33 13.26
C ASN A 146 -4.27 11.13 12.30
N ALA A 147 -4.05 11.38 11.01
CA ALA A 147 -3.90 10.33 10.01
C ALA A 147 -2.73 9.38 10.31
N ARG A 148 -1.66 9.87 10.95
CA ARG A 148 -0.54 9.01 11.37
C ARG A 148 -0.98 7.98 12.39
N ILE A 149 -1.83 8.35 13.33
CA ILE A 149 -2.40 7.43 14.32
C ILE A 149 -3.31 6.41 13.63
N VAL A 150 -4.07 6.85 12.62
CA VAL A 150 -4.90 5.92 11.82
C VAL A 150 -4.02 4.95 11.05
N CYS A 151 -2.98 5.43 10.35
CA CYS A 151 -2.03 4.57 9.63
C CYS A 151 -1.35 3.57 10.57
N LEU A 152 -0.89 4.03 11.74
CA LEU A 152 -0.32 3.17 12.77
C LEU A 152 -1.32 2.11 13.23
N THR A 153 -2.57 2.51 13.46
CA THR A 153 -3.66 1.62 13.87
C THR A 153 -3.93 0.53 12.83
N LEU A 154 -3.99 0.91 11.54
CA LEU A 154 -4.15 -0.05 10.44
C LEU A 154 -2.95 -1.00 10.36
N ASP A 155 -1.74 -0.46 10.44
CA ASP A 155 -0.52 -1.26 10.37
C ASP A 155 -0.43 -2.28 11.51
N MET A 156 -0.64 -1.84 12.75
CA MET A 156 -0.68 -2.72 13.92
C MET A 156 -1.75 -3.80 13.79
N TYR A 157 -2.97 -3.41 13.34
CA TYR A 157 -4.07 -4.34 13.20
C TYR A 157 -3.75 -5.46 12.21
N TYR A 158 -3.26 -5.14 11.00
CA TYR A 158 -2.95 -6.16 9.99
C TYR A 158 -1.65 -6.93 10.26
N LYS A 159 -0.75 -6.37 11.08
CA LYS A 159 0.46 -7.06 11.56
C LYS A 159 0.24 -8.02 12.74
N GLY A 160 -0.99 -8.16 13.21
CA GLY A 160 -1.33 -9.20 14.20
C GLY A 160 -1.73 -8.71 15.58
N ASN A 161 -1.77 -7.39 15.83
CA ASN A 161 -2.21 -6.90 17.14
C ASN A 161 -3.74 -6.99 17.28
N SER A 162 -4.22 -7.34 18.48
CA SER A 162 -5.64 -7.29 18.79
C SER A 162 -6.11 -5.84 18.94
N LEU A 163 -7.42 -5.61 18.84
CA LEU A 163 -7.97 -4.25 19.05
C LEU A 163 -7.69 -3.72 20.47
N ARG A 164 -7.53 -4.59 21.45
CA ARG A 164 -7.21 -4.20 22.83
C ARG A 164 -5.73 -3.86 22.99
N ASP A 165 -4.84 -4.59 22.33
CA ASP A 165 -3.41 -4.26 22.32
C ASP A 165 -3.17 -2.91 21.63
N ILE A 166 -3.87 -2.65 20.52
CA ILE A 166 -3.85 -1.35 19.85
C ILE A 166 -4.37 -0.24 20.77
N GLN A 167 -5.48 -0.49 21.48
CA GLN A 167 -6.03 0.45 22.45
C GLN A 167 -5.01 0.80 23.54
N ASP A 168 -4.35 -0.19 24.12
CA ASP A 168 -3.33 -0.03 25.16
C ASP A 168 -2.10 0.73 24.63
N THR A 169 -1.61 0.35 23.45
CA THR A 169 -0.48 1.02 22.79
C THR A 169 -0.78 2.50 22.52
N LEU A 170 -1.97 2.81 21.99
CA LEU A 170 -2.38 4.19 21.72
C LEU A 170 -2.53 5.00 23.00
N TYR A 171 -2.98 4.39 24.07
CA TYR A 171 -3.06 5.06 25.37
C TYR A 171 -1.67 5.33 25.95
N LYS A 172 -0.81 4.32 26.03
CA LYS A 172 0.53 4.45 26.64
C LYS A 172 1.44 5.41 25.90
N ASN A 173 1.45 5.36 24.56
CA ASN A 173 2.41 6.12 23.78
C ASN A 173 1.88 7.49 23.33
N PHE A 174 0.56 7.67 23.23
CA PHE A 174 -0.04 8.90 22.70
C PHE A 174 -1.09 9.54 23.63
N GLY A 175 -1.32 8.98 24.82
CA GLY A 175 -2.34 9.45 25.76
C GLY A 175 -3.79 9.36 25.24
N LEU A 176 -4.05 8.59 24.18
CA LEU A 176 -5.34 8.50 23.52
C LEU A 176 -6.24 7.49 24.21
N LYS A 177 -7.19 7.94 25.02
CA LYS A 177 -8.23 7.08 25.62
C LYS A 177 -9.31 6.76 24.59
N LEU A 178 -9.15 5.64 23.88
CA LEU A 178 -10.10 5.13 22.89
C LEU A 178 -10.68 3.80 23.35
N HIS A 179 -11.95 3.57 23.05
CA HIS A 179 -12.53 2.25 23.19
C HIS A 179 -12.17 1.39 21.97
N HIS A 180 -11.89 0.10 22.15
CA HIS A 180 -11.52 -0.82 21.06
C HIS A 180 -12.53 -0.85 19.91
N GLU A 181 -13.81 -0.62 20.21
CA GLU A 181 -14.86 -0.51 19.18
C GLU A 181 -14.72 0.74 18.31
N THR A 182 -14.18 1.85 18.86
CA THR A 182 -13.85 3.04 18.08
C THR A 182 -12.72 2.73 17.08
N ILE A 183 -11.72 1.98 17.54
CA ILE A 183 -10.61 1.51 16.68
C ILE A 183 -11.16 0.64 15.55
N ARG A 184 -12.07 -0.30 15.85
CA ARG A 184 -12.72 -1.14 14.85
C ARG A 184 -13.49 -0.31 13.80
N ARG A 185 -14.21 0.75 14.26
CA ARG A 185 -14.91 1.67 13.34
C ARG A 185 -13.96 2.43 12.44
N TRP A 186 -12.81 2.84 12.94
CA TRP A 186 -11.77 3.48 12.12
C TRP A 186 -11.29 2.54 11.03
N ILE A 187 -10.87 1.33 11.40
CA ILE A 187 -10.42 0.32 10.45
C ILE A 187 -11.46 0.11 9.36
N ASN A 188 -12.70 -0.14 9.73
CA ASN A 188 -13.77 -0.40 8.75
C ASN A 188 -14.02 0.80 7.82
N ARG A 189 -13.96 2.02 8.34
CA ARG A 189 -14.22 3.23 7.57
C ARG A 189 -13.13 3.50 6.54
N PHE A 190 -11.86 3.43 6.96
CA PHE A 190 -10.74 3.71 6.08
C PHE A 190 -10.55 2.58 5.06
N MET A 191 -10.64 1.34 5.51
CA MET A 191 -10.53 0.20 4.59
C MET A 191 -11.66 0.17 3.56
N GLY A 192 -12.88 0.60 3.90
CA GLY A 192 -13.94 0.72 2.90
C GLY A 192 -13.52 1.62 1.73
N LYS A 193 -13.09 2.85 2.03
CA LYS A 193 -12.63 3.80 1.00
C LYS A 193 -11.42 3.29 0.20
N ILE A 194 -10.45 2.69 0.90
CA ILE A 194 -9.25 2.15 0.28
C ILE A 194 -9.61 0.98 -0.65
N ASN A 195 -10.49 0.08 -0.23
CA ASN A 195 -10.93 -1.05 -1.04
C ASN A 195 -11.68 -0.58 -2.30
N ASP A 196 -12.56 0.41 -2.18
CA ASP A 196 -13.27 0.98 -3.32
C ASP A 196 -12.27 1.48 -4.38
N TYR A 197 -11.23 2.20 -3.96
CA TYR A 197 -10.16 2.65 -4.83
C TYR A 197 -9.32 1.49 -5.39
N THR A 198 -8.80 0.61 -4.54
CA THR A 198 -7.90 -0.47 -4.99
C THR A 198 -8.58 -1.49 -5.89
N ASN A 199 -9.91 -1.65 -5.80
CA ASN A 199 -10.70 -2.49 -6.68
C ASN A 199 -10.82 -1.94 -8.12
N THR A 200 -10.56 -0.65 -8.33
CA THR A 200 -10.50 -0.07 -9.70
C THR A 200 -9.19 -0.34 -10.41
N LEU A 201 -8.13 -0.69 -9.65
CA LEU A 201 -6.80 -0.91 -10.19
C LEU A 201 -6.69 -2.31 -10.82
N LYS A 202 -5.99 -2.39 -11.95
CA LYS A 202 -5.82 -3.63 -12.71
C LYS A 202 -4.38 -4.12 -12.59
N PRO A 203 -4.13 -5.27 -11.93
CA PRO A 203 -2.81 -5.86 -11.86
C PRO A 203 -2.42 -6.48 -13.21
N GLN A 204 -1.15 -6.43 -13.54
CA GLN A 204 -0.57 -7.30 -14.55
C GLN A 204 -0.27 -8.64 -13.91
N THR A 205 -0.95 -9.68 -14.39
CA THR A 205 -0.80 -11.04 -13.86
C THR A 205 0.07 -11.91 -14.77
N SER A 206 0.72 -12.89 -14.19
CA SER A 206 1.52 -13.88 -14.91
C SER A 206 0.64 -14.93 -15.61
N ASP A 207 1.28 -15.85 -16.26
CA ASP A 207 0.66 -17.01 -16.95
C ASP A 207 0.24 -18.16 -16.01
N ILE A 208 0.60 -18.07 -14.71
CA ILE A 208 0.33 -19.11 -13.72
C ILE A 208 -0.51 -18.54 -12.57
N MET A 209 -1.64 -19.17 -12.30
CA MET A 209 -2.52 -18.85 -11.18
C MET A 209 -2.65 -20.04 -10.23
N HIS A 210 -2.47 -19.82 -8.93
CA HIS A 210 -2.71 -20.82 -7.89
C HIS A 210 -4.12 -20.69 -7.32
N LEU A 211 -4.78 -21.80 -7.11
CA LEU A 211 -6.07 -21.88 -6.42
C LEU A 211 -5.98 -22.90 -5.30
N ASP A 212 -6.39 -22.50 -4.11
CA ASP A 212 -6.49 -23.39 -2.97
C ASP A 212 -7.49 -22.86 -1.96
N GLU A 213 -7.97 -23.69 -1.05
CA GLU A 213 -8.88 -23.29 0.00
C GLU A 213 -8.34 -23.62 1.40
N GLN A 214 -8.71 -22.79 2.35
CA GLN A 214 -8.44 -23.02 3.77
C GLN A 214 -9.70 -22.89 4.60
N CYS A 215 -9.71 -23.53 5.76
CA CYS A 215 -10.83 -23.48 6.68
C CYS A 215 -10.81 -22.19 7.51
N LEU A 216 -11.99 -21.57 7.69
CA LEU A 216 -12.22 -20.44 8.58
C LEU A 216 -13.37 -20.74 9.54
N SER A 217 -13.25 -20.28 10.79
CA SER A 217 -14.33 -20.38 11.76
C SER A 217 -15.30 -19.21 11.63
N ILE A 218 -16.57 -19.49 11.28
CA ILE A 218 -17.64 -18.49 11.18
C ILE A 218 -18.84 -18.96 12.01
N LYS A 219 -19.20 -18.21 13.04
CA LYS A 219 -20.25 -18.58 14.02
C LYS A 219 -20.01 -19.97 14.65
N GLY A 220 -18.74 -20.34 14.85
CA GLY A 220 -18.37 -21.65 15.37
C GLY A 220 -18.41 -22.81 14.35
N ASN A 221 -18.83 -22.55 13.13
CA ASN A 221 -18.79 -23.53 12.04
C ASN A 221 -17.54 -23.35 11.18
N ASN A 222 -17.06 -24.44 10.63
CA ASN A 222 -15.98 -24.44 9.68
C ASN A 222 -16.52 -24.13 8.28
N GLU A 223 -16.09 -23.01 7.70
CA GLU A 223 -16.40 -22.63 6.32
C GLU A 223 -15.11 -22.53 5.49
N TRP A 224 -15.22 -22.59 4.19
CA TRP A 224 -14.08 -22.65 3.27
C TRP A 224 -13.79 -21.29 2.65
N CYS A 225 -12.57 -20.81 2.85
CA CYS A 225 -12.04 -19.61 2.22
C CYS A 225 -11.19 -20.01 1.01
N TRP A 226 -11.70 -19.80 -0.18
CA TRP A 226 -11.02 -20.00 -1.44
C TRP A 226 -10.13 -18.81 -1.75
N ASN A 227 -8.94 -19.06 -2.26
CA ASN A 227 -7.97 -18.04 -2.61
C ASN A 227 -7.45 -18.27 -4.02
N ALA A 228 -7.31 -17.21 -4.79
CA ALA A 228 -6.64 -17.18 -6.08
C ALA A 228 -5.41 -16.28 -5.98
N LEU A 229 -4.23 -16.79 -6.30
CA LEU A 229 -2.96 -16.11 -6.16
C LEU A 229 -2.18 -16.18 -7.47
N ASP A 230 -1.58 -15.07 -7.90
CA ASP A 230 -0.69 -15.03 -9.06
C ASP A 230 0.71 -15.54 -8.71
N ASP A 231 1.30 -16.36 -9.56
CA ASP A 231 2.62 -16.96 -9.31
C ASP A 231 3.73 -15.92 -9.36
N GLY A 232 3.80 -15.15 -10.43
CA GLY A 232 4.91 -14.23 -10.71
C GLY A 232 4.93 -13.05 -9.77
N THR A 233 3.77 -12.43 -9.54
CA THR A 233 3.65 -11.20 -8.75
C THR A 233 3.28 -11.44 -7.29
N ARG A 234 2.87 -12.63 -6.91
CA ARG A 234 2.30 -12.96 -5.59
C ARG A 234 1.00 -12.19 -5.29
N PHE A 235 0.37 -11.60 -6.29
CA PHE A 235 -0.84 -10.82 -6.12
C PHE A 235 -2.02 -11.72 -5.73
N LEU A 236 -2.65 -11.43 -4.60
CA LEU A 236 -3.88 -12.12 -4.18
C LEU A 236 -5.04 -11.59 -5.04
N ILE A 237 -5.37 -12.35 -6.07
CA ILE A 237 -6.32 -11.96 -7.12
C ILE A 237 -7.74 -11.89 -6.55
N ALA A 238 -8.18 -12.95 -5.89
CA ALA A 238 -9.55 -13.04 -5.39
C ALA A 238 -9.63 -13.92 -4.14
N THR A 239 -10.67 -13.68 -3.33
CA THR A 239 -11.06 -14.51 -2.20
C THR A 239 -12.56 -14.78 -2.22
N GLN A 240 -12.99 -15.91 -1.66
CA GLN A 240 -14.40 -16.28 -1.58
C GLN A 240 -14.65 -17.20 -0.39
N ILE A 241 -15.76 -17.01 0.32
CA ILE A 241 -16.21 -17.91 1.38
C ILE A 241 -17.36 -18.80 0.87
N THR A 242 -17.33 -20.07 1.25
CA THR A 242 -18.43 -21.01 0.99
C THR A 242 -18.55 -22.01 2.14
N LYS A 243 -19.77 -22.51 2.37
CA LYS A 243 -20.03 -23.51 3.40
C LYS A 243 -19.54 -24.90 3.02
N VAL A 244 -19.42 -25.16 1.73
CA VAL A 244 -19.08 -26.47 1.17
C VAL A 244 -18.09 -26.31 0.03
N ARG A 245 -17.45 -27.42 -0.37
CA ARG A 245 -16.50 -27.51 -1.49
C ARG A 245 -17.13 -28.24 -2.66
N ARG A 246 -17.79 -27.52 -3.55
CA ARG A 246 -18.42 -28.07 -4.75
C ARG A 246 -17.85 -27.43 -6.01
N ILE A 247 -18.11 -28.03 -7.15
CA ILE A 247 -17.73 -27.48 -8.47
C ILE A 247 -18.27 -26.06 -8.67
N LYS A 248 -19.49 -25.77 -8.19
CA LYS A 248 -20.08 -24.42 -8.24
C LYS A 248 -19.24 -23.39 -7.47
N ASP A 249 -18.72 -23.80 -6.32
CA ASP A 249 -17.93 -22.94 -5.44
C ASP A 249 -16.55 -22.68 -6.03
N ALA A 250 -15.88 -23.71 -6.57
CA ALA A 250 -14.64 -23.56 -7.32
C ALA A 250 -14.82 -22.69 -8.59
N ARG A 251 -15.96 -22.78 -9.27
CA ARG A 251 -16.28 -21.88 -10.39
C ARG A 251 -16.48 -20.44 -9.92
N GLY A 252 -17.03 -20.25 -8.74
CA GLY A 252 -17.25 -18.91 -8.14
C GLY A 252 -15.95 -18.12 -7.98
N ILE A 253 -14.91 -18.74 -7.38
CA ILE A 253 -13.61 -18.10 -7.21
C ILE A 253 -12.93 -17.83 -8.55
N ILE A 254 -13.01 -18.75 -9.51
CA ILE A 254 -12.44 -18.57 -10.85
C ILE A 254 -13.12 -17.39 -11.56
N LYS A 255 -14.45 -17.28 -11.49
CA LYS A 255 -15.19 -16.15 -12.07
C LYS A 255 -14.76 -14.82 -11.45
N LYS A 256 -14.59 -14.77 -10.13
CA LYS A 256 -14.06 -13.57 -9.46
C LYS A 256 -12.65 -13.25 -9.92
N ALA A 257 -11.78 -14.25 -10.06
CA ALA A 257 -10.43 -14.06 -10.55
C ALA A 257 -10.40 -13.48 -11.97
N LYS A 258 -11.28 -13.98 -12.87
CA LYS A 258 -11.40 -13.49 -14.26
C LYS A 258 -11.72 -12.01 -14.38
N LEU A 259 -12.37 -11.41 -13.39
CA LEU A 259 -12.67 -9.96 -13.38
C LEU A 259 -11.43 -9.11 -13.05
N VAL A 260 -10.40 -9.71 -12.49
CA VAL A 260 -9.21 -9.02 -11.97
C VAL A 260 -7.99 -9.24 -12.85
N ILE A 261 -7.76 -10.46 -13.33
CA ILE A 261 -6.58 -10.82 -14.13
C ILE A 261 -6.52 -10.04 -15.44
N SER A 262 -5.30 -9.67 -15.84
CA SER A 262 -5.03 -8.96 -17.11
C SER A 262 -5.04 -9.88 -18.32
N GLN A 263 -4.71 -11.15 -18.11
CA GLN A 263 -4.64 -12.17 -19.15
C GLN A 263 -5.14 -13.52 -18.64
N LYS A 264 -5.56 -14.39 -19.55
CA LYS A 264 -5.93 -15.75 -19.22
C LYS A 264 -4.68 -16.53 -18.80
N PRO A 265 -4.68 -17.22 -17.63
CA PRO A 265 -3.55 -18.04 -17.23
C PRO A 265 -3.42 -19.29 -18.12
N ASP A 266 -2.18 -19.63 -18.46
CA ASP A 266 -1.86 -20.88 -19.16
C ASP A 266 -1.93 -22.09 -18.22
N VAL A 267 -1.57 -21.85 -16.96
CA VAL A 267 -1.56 -22.85 -15.89
C VAL A 267 -2.41 -22.40 -14.71
N VAL A 268 -3.29 -23.30 -14.25
CA VAL A 268 -3.97 -23.14 -12.97
C VAL A 268 -3.49 -24.26 -12.04
N ALA A 269 -2.66 -23.89 -11.08
CA ALA A 269 -2.12 -24.81 -10.07
C ALA A 269 -3.15 -24.99 -8.94
N THR A 270 -3.47 -26.26 -8.63
CA THR A 270 -4.40 -26.60 -7.55
C THR A 270 -3.92 -27.86 -6.84
N ASP A 271 -4.50 -28.14 -5.68
CA ASP A 271 -4.41 -29.48 -5.08
C ASP A 271 -5.19 -30.52 -5.89
N LYS A 272 -5.23 -31.78 -5.42
CA LYS A 272 -5.95 -32.89 -6.09
C LYS A 272 -7.47 -32.84 -5.94
N GLY A 273 -8.07 -31.73 -5.47
CA GLY A 273 -9.51 -31.60 -5.27
C GLY A 273 -10.29 -31.89 -6.56
N HIS A 274 -11.16 -32.88 -6.53
CA HIS A 274 -11.91 -33.38 -7.71
C HIS A 274 -12.79 -32.28 -8.36
N PHE A 275 -13.18 -31.25 -7.60
CA PHE A 275 -14.04 -30.17 -8.06
C PHE A 275 -13.28 -29.17 -8.95
N TYR A 276 -11.96 -29.00 -8.81
CA TYR A 276 -11.18 -28.04 -9.59
C TYR A 276 -11.18 -28.39 -11.08
N LYS A 277 -10.94 -29.62 -11.44
CA LYS A 277 -10.84 -30.08 -12.84
C LYS A 277 -12.03 -29.65 -13.69
N LYS A 278 -13.26 -29.94 -13.20
CA LYS A 278 -14.49 -29.61 -13.91
C LYS A 278 -14.76 -28.09 -13.88
N ALA A 279 -14.42 -27.39 -12.79
CA ALA A 279 -14.58 -25.96 -12.65
C ALA A 279 -13.70 -25.21 -13.63
N ILE A 280 -12.41 -25.53 -13.70
CA ILE A 280 -11.43 -24.90 -14.58
C ILE A 280 -11.82 -25.10 -16.05
N ARG A 281 -12.18 -26.32 -16.46
CA ARG A 281 -12.64 -26.59 -17.84
C ARG A 281 -13.86 -25.77 -18.25
N LYS A 282 -14.80 -25.55 -17.32
CA LYS A 282 -15.99 -24.74 -17.59
C LYS A 282 -15.71 -23.24 -17.68
N GLU A 283 -14.79 -22.72 -16.89
CA GLU A 283 -14.51 -21.28 -16.82
C GLU A 283 -13.41 -20.84 -17.79
N PHE A 284 -12.48 -21.73 -18.12
CA PHE A 284 -11.47 -21.56 -19.15
C PHE A 284 -11.65 -22.64 -20.22
N PRO A 285 -12.74 -22.55 -21.04
CA PRO A 285 -12.93 -23.50 -22.12
C PRO A 285 -11.80 -23.41 -23.12
N THR A 286 -11.20 -24.56 -23.36
CA THR A 286 -10.17 -24.84 -24.34
C THR A 286 -9.35 -23.78 -25.01
N GLN A 287 -8.24 -23.91 -25.03
CA GLN A 287 -7.33 -24.53 -26.00
C GLN A 287 -6.17 -24.97 -25.18
N ALA A 288 -5.91 -26.23 -25.25
CA ALA A 288 -4.71 -26.85 -24.79
C ALA A 288 -4.27 -26.46 -23.36
N ASN A 289 -4.05 -27.40 -22.54
CA ASN A 289 -3.06 -27.35 -21.47
C ASN A 289 -3.40 -26.52 -20.23
N THR A 290 -4.64 -26.62 -19.77
CA THR A 290 -4.84 -26.38 -18.34
C THR A 290 -4.20 -27.55 -17.63
N LEU A 291 -2.90 -27.44 -17.41
CA LEU A 291 -2.10 -28.44 -16.73
C LEU A 291 -2.45 -28.38 -15.26
N TYR A 292 -2.84 -29.51 -14.74
CA TYR A 292 -2.91 -29.77 -13.32
C TYR A 292 -1.52 -30.23 -12.90
N PRO A 293 -0.72 -29.46 -12.21
CA PRO A 293 0.46 -29.99 -11.59
C PRO A 293 -0.02 -30.85 -10.43
N THR A 294 -0.31 -32.10 -10.73
CA THR A 294 -0.34 -33.10 -9.69
C THR A 294 1.09 -33.36 -9.29
N SER A 295 1.42 -33.07 -8.06
CA SER A 295 2.61 -33.62 -7.43
C SER A 295 2.72 -35.10 -7.81
N ASN A 296 3.86 -35.48 -8.41
CA ASN A 296 4.25 -36.88 -8.72
C ASN A 296 3.50 -37.63 -9.83
N ARG A 297 3.39 -37.10 -11.05
CA ARG A 297 3.22 -37.99 -12.20
C ARG A 297 4.20 -37.64 -13.31
N LYS A 298 5.08 -38.61 -13.60
CA LYS A 298 5.85 -38.76 -14.82
C LYS A 298 4.90 -38.63 -16.01
N GLY A 299 5.07 -37.57 -16.82
CA GLY A 299 4.28 -37.44 -18.05
C GLY A 299 3.88 -36.02 -18.47
N VAL A 300 4.38 -34.98 -17.85
CA VAL A 300 4.19 -33.61 -18.34
C VAL A 300 5.49 -33.15 -18.97
N ASN A 301 5.69 -33.43 -20.23
CA ASN A 301 6.96 -33.24 -20.92
C ASN A 301 7.24 -31.87 -21.47
N HIS A 302 6.51 -30.81 -21.06
CA HIS A 302 6.73 -29.46 -21.63
C HIS A 302 6.92 -28.30 -20.66
N PHE A 303 7.00 -28.53 -19.33
CA PHE A 303 7.33 -27.46 -18.40
C PHE A 303 8.59 -27.78 -17.60
N THR A 304 9.62 -27.02 -17.87
CA THR A 304 10.91 -27.05 -17.16
C THR A 304 10.83 -26.46 -15.75
N LYS A 305 9.72 -25.79 -15.38
CA LYS A 305 9.46 -25.31 -14.02
C LYS A 305 8.49 -26.25 -13.31
N LYS A 306 8.94 -26.74 -12.16
CA LYS A 306 8.12 -27.48 -11.21
C LYS A 306 7.13 -26.50 -10.56
N VAL A 307 5.89 -26.47 -11.04
CA VAL A 307 4.81 -25.70 -10.43
C VAL A 307 4.24 -26.52 -9.29
N ASP A 308 4.34 -26.03 -8.06
CA ASP A 308 3.81 -26.69 -6.87
C ASP A 308 2.91 -25.74 -6.07
N ASN A 309 2.22 -26.26 -5.06
CA ASN A 309 1.31 -25.46 -4.22
C ASN A 309 2.01 -24.71 -3.08
N GLN A 310 3.33 -24.80 -2.93
CA GLN A 310 4.05 -24.20 -1.80
C GLN A 310 3.80 -22.70 -1.67
N LEU A 311 3.56 -22.03 -2.80
CA LEU A 311 3.32 -20.60 -2.84
C LEU A 311 2.02 -20.21 -2.13
N ILE A 312 0.93 -20.86 -2.46
CA ILE A 312 -0.38 -20.57 -1.86
C ILE A 312 -0.46 -21.12 -0.43
N GLU A 313 0.23 -22.22 -0.13
CA GLU A 313 0.38 -22.72 1.24
C GLU A 313 1.11 -21.72 2.14
N ARG A 314 2.18 -21.08 1.64
CA ARG A 314 2.88 -19.99 2.35
C ARG A 314 1.98 -18.78 2.57
N TYR A 315 1.15 -18.44 1.59
CA TYR A 315 0.12 -17.41 1.76
C TYR A 315 -0.85 -17.80 2.87
N HIS A 316 -1.34 -19.05 2.90
CA HIS A 316 -2.22 -19.54 3.94
C HIS A 316 -1.57 -19.47 5.32
N ALA A 317 -0.29 -19.85 5.44
CA ALA A 317 0.47 -19.72 6.70
C ALA A 317 0.49 -18.26 7.18
N THR A 318 0.80 -17.31 6.28
CA THR A 318 0.78 -15.87 6.60
C THR A 318 -0.59 -15.38 7.05
N PHE A 319 -1.66 -15.83 6.40
CA PHE A 319 -3.02 -15.47 6.79
C PHE A 319 -3.41 -16.05 8.15
N ARG A 320 -3.05 -17.32 8.42
CA ARG A 320 -3.38 -18.03 9.67
C ARG A 320 -2.79 -17.38 10.91
N GLU A 321 -1.62 -16.75 10.82
CA GLU A 321 -1.05 -16.01 11.95
C GLU A 321 -1.99 -14.88 12.38
N ARG A 322 -2.65 -14.23 11.44
CA ARG A 322 -3.64 -13.19 11.73
C ARG A 322 -4.98 -13.76 12.16
N ASP A 323 -5.44 -14.83 11.53
CA ASP A 323 -6.70 -15.51 11.87
C ASP A 323 -6.72 -16.01 13.32
N LYS A 324 -5.60 -16.50 13.83
CA LYS A 324 -5.45 -16.90 15.25
C LYS A 324 -5.83 -15.77 16.23
N VAL A 325 -5.51 -14.52 15.90
CA VAL A 325 -5.83 -13.36 16.74
C VAL A 325 -7.31 -12.98 16.65
N ILE A 326 -7.94 -13.21 15.50
CA ILE A 326 -9.36 -12.93 15.26
C ILE A 326 -10.23 -13.92 16.04
N ARG A 327 -9.79 -15.16 16.19
CA ARG A 327 -10.51 -16.25 16.91
C ARG A 327 -11.89 -16.58 16.32
N GLY A 328 -12.05 -16.38 14.99
CA GLY A 328 -13.28 -16.63 14.27
C GLY A 328 -14.17 -15.40 14.05
N PHE A 329 -15.06 -15.51 13.09
CA PHE A 329 -15.94 -14.43 12.63
C PHE A 329 -17.37 -14.63 13.12
N LYS A 330 -18.03 -13.53 13.52
CA LYS A 330 -19.43 -13.55 13.99
C LYS A 330 -20.46 -13.67 12.85
N SER A 331 -20.06 -13.44 11.60
CA SER A 331 -20.94 -13.57 10.44
C SER A 331 -20.12 -13.65 9.15
N GLU A 332 -20.70 -14.25 8.11
CA GLU A 332 -20.12 -14.32 6.77
C GLU A 332 -19.86 -12.90 6.20
N LYS A 333 -20.78 -11.95 6.42
CA LYS A 333 -20.60 -10.54 6.04
C LYS A 333 -19.33 -9.94 6.65
N THR A 334 -19.07 -10.22 7.93
CA THR A 334 -17.86 -9.72 8.62
C THR A 334 -16.60 -10.39 8.09
N ALA A 335 -16.67 -11.68 7.80
CA ALA A 335 -15.56 -12.45 7.25
C ALA A 335 -15.23 -11.98 5.82
N ASN A 336 -16.21 -11.83 4.92
CA ASN A 336 -15.99 -11.31 3.57
C ASN A 336 -15.35 -9.92 3.59
N ARG A 337 -15.90 -8.99 4.40
CA ARG A 337 -15.30 -7.66 4.55
C ARG A 337 -13.85 -7.72 5.05
N TYR A 338 -13.56 -8.62 5.97
CA TYR A 338 -12.20 -8.81 6.47
C TYR A 338 -11.27 -9.34 5.37
N LEU A 339 -11.71 -10.29 4.55
CA LEU A 339 -10.94 -10.84 3.44
C LEU A 339 -10.64 -9.77 2.38
N ASP A 340 -11.60 -8.91 2.05
CA ASP A 340 -11.38 -7.78 1.14
C ASP A 340 -10.32 -6.82 1.70
N ASN A 341 -10.42 -6.49 2.98
CA ASN A 341 -9.44 -5.66 3.67
C ASN A 341 -8.05 -6.33 3.72
N TRP A 342 -8.01 -7.63 4.00
CA TRP A 342 -6.78 -8.41 4.02
C TRP A 342 -6.13 -8.46 2.65
N ARG A 343 -6.89 -8.64 1.58
CA ARG A 343 -6.41 -8.60 0.20
C ARG A 343 -5.72 -7.27 -0.10
N THR A 344 -6.31 -6.16 0.32
CA THR A 344 -5.71 -4.83 0.17
C THR A 344 -4.40 -4.70 0.96
N PHE A 345 -4.38 -5.10 2.23
CA PHE A 345 -3.15 -5.10 3.03
C PHE A 345 -2.05 -5.97 2.40
N TYR A 346 -2.38 -7.19 2.02
CA TYR A 346 -1.45 -8.16 1.45
C TYR A 346 -0.84 -7.65 0.14
N ASN A 347 -1.68 -7.12 -0.75
CA ASN A 347 -1.24 -6.69 -2.07
C ASN A 347 -0.54 -5.32 -2.09
N PHE A 348 -0.99 -4.36 -1.30
CA PHE A 348 -0.58 -2.96 -1.44
C PHE A 348 0.30 -2.45 -0.31
N VAL A 349 0.29 -3.10 0.83
CA VAL A 349 1.00 -2.58 2.03
C VAL A 349 2.11 -3.50 2.50
N ARG A 350 1.86 -4.81 2.51
CA ARG A 350 2.81 -5.78 3.02
C ARG A 350 3.97 -5.99 2.07
N PRO A 351 5.23 -5.66 2.47
CA PRO A 351 6.40 -5.98 1.66
C PRO A 351 6.70 -7.48 1.75
N HIS A 352 7.20 -8.06 0.68
CA HIS A 352 7.54 -9.48 0.59
C HIS A 352 9.04 -9.66 0.36
N THR A 353 9.70 -10.46 1.20
CA THR A 353 11.12 -10.75 1.06
C THR A 353 11.43 -11.43 -0.29
N SER A 354 10.56 -12.35 -0.74
CA SER A 354 10.69 -13.02 -2.04
C SER A 354 10.48 -12.09 -3.25
N LEU A 355 10.02 -10.86 -3.03
CA LEU A 355 9.87 -9.82 -4.04
C LEU A 355 10.86 -8.66 -3.78
N ASN A 356 11.99 -8.93 -3.14
CA ASN A 356 13.01 -7.92 -2.81
C ASN A 356 12.46 -6.72 -2.01
N GLY A 357 11.50 -6.98 -1.11
CA GLY A 357 10.88 -5.95 -0.28
C GLY A 357 9.76 -5.16 -0.99
N LEU A 358 9.45 -5.47 -2.24
CA LEU A 358 8.31 -4.90 -2.95
C LEU A 358 6.98 -5.53 -2.48
N THR A 359 5.90 -4.83 -2.72
CA THR A 359 4.56 -5.39 -2.56
C THR A 359 4.11 -6.12 -3.83
N PRO A 360 3.17 -7.07 -3.73
CA PRO A 360 2.58 -7.71 -4.91
C PRO A 360 2.02 -6.72 -5.95
N SER A 361 1.43 -5.60 -5.52
CA SER A 361 0.93 -4.57 -6.43
C SER A 361 2.03 -3.87 -7.21
N GLU A 362 3.17 -3.56 -6.57
CA GLU A 362 4.32 -2.95 -7.24
C GLU A 362 4.87 -3.87 -8.32
N VAL A 363 4.99 -5.18 -8.03
CA VAL A 363 5.44 -6.18 -9.00
C VAL A 363 4.41 -6.40 -10.11
N ALA A 364 3.11 -6.27 -9.80
CA ALA A 364 2.02 -6.34 -10.76
C ALA A 364 1.83 -5.03 -11.58
N GLY A 365 2.80 -4.11 -11.53
CA GLY A 365 2.78 -2.87 -12.31
C GLY A 365 1.87 -1.78 -11.76
N ILE A 366 1.35 -1.93 -10.54
CA ILE A 366 0.52 -0.92 -9.88
C ILE A 366 1.38 -0.10 -8.91
N SER A 367 1.75 1.11 -9.30
CA SER A 367 2.42 2.05 -8.42
C SER A 367 1.39 2.94 -7.72
N ILE A 368 1.38 2.90 -6.38
CA ILE A 368 0.52 3.78 -5.55
C ILE A 368 1.28 4.98 -4.99
N GLY A 369 2.39 5.37 -5.62
CA GLY A 369 3.27 6.42 -5.12
C GLY A 369 4.29 5.91 -4.11
N ILE A 370 5.38 6.67 -3.95
CA ILE A 370 6.60 6.24 -3.24
C ILE A 370 6.64 6.87 -1.84
N GLU A 371 5.53 6.93 -1.13
CA GLU A 371 5.58 7.33 0.26
C GLU A 371 6.05 6.15 1.12
N ARG A 372 6.97 6.42 2.04
CA ARG A 372 7.44 5.43 3.03
C ARG A 372 6.27 4.77 3.77
N ASN A 373 5.21 5.52 4.00
CA ASN A 373 3.99 5.03 4.63
C ASN A 373 2.92 4.71 3.58
N ARG A 374 2.87 3.44 3.12
CA ARG A 374 1.91 2.97 2.12
C ARG A 374 0.43 3.17 2.52
N TRP A 375 0.11 3.10 3.82
CA TRP A 375 -1.23 3.42 4.30
C TRP A 375 -1.62 4.86 4.03
N MET A 376 -0.68 5.80 4.23
CA MET A 376 -0.91 7.22 3.97
C MET A 376 -1.17 7.46 2.48
N SER A 377 -0.36 6.87 1.59
CA SER A 377 -0.56 6.95 0.14
C SER A 377 -1.93 6.43 -0.27
N LEU A 378 -2.34 5.27 0.25
CA LEU A 378 -3.66 4.69 -0.06
C LEU A 378 -4.81 5.56 0.45
N ILE A 379 -4.70 6.15 1.64
CA ILE A 379 -5.71 7.06 2.19
C ILE A 379 -5.84 8.30 1.30
N LYS A 380 -4.72 8.89 0.86
CA LYS A 380 -4.72 10.06 -0.05
C LYS A 380 -5.38 9.72 -1.38
N LEU A 381 -4.87 8.71 -2.09
CA LEU A 381 -5.36 8.32 -3.40
C LEU A 381 -6.84 7.91 -3.38
N SER A 382 -7.27 7.17 -2.35
CA SER A 382 -8.68 6.81 -2.20
C SER A 382 -9.59 8.03 -1.93
N SER A 383 -9.07 9.06 -1.29
CA SER A 383 -9.82 10.30 -1.05
C SER A 383 -9.95 11.12 -2.34
N GLU A 384 -8.89 11.21 -3.14
CA GLU A 384 -8.86 11.90 -4.43
C GLU A 384 -9.76 11.23 -5.47
N ALA A 385 -9.72 9.90 -5.58
CA ALA A 385 -10.55 9.13 -6.50
C ALA A 385 -12.05 9.28 -6.21
N ASN A 386 -12.44 9.33 -4.94
CA ASN A 386 -13.84 9.54 -4.53
C ASN A 386 -14.34 10.96 -4.88
N GLN A 387 -13.44 11.95 -4.97
CA GLN A 387 -13.83 13.32 -5.39
C GLN A 387 -14.04 13.41 -6.89
N GLY A 388 -13.22 12.74 -7.70
CA GLY A 388 -13.38 12.69 -9.16
C GLY A 388 -14.66 11.98 -9.63
N GLN A 389 -15.18 11.03 -8.87
CA GLN A 389 -16.44 10.34 -9.20
C GLN A 389 -17.68 11.20 -8.92
N VAL A 390 -17.61 12.13 -7.97
CA VAL A 390 -18.73 13.05 -7.66
C VAL A 390 -18.91 14.11 -8.76
N THR A 391 -17.84 14.50 -9.46
CA THR A 391 -17.90 15.48 -10.55
C THR A 391 -18.45 14.89 -11.87
N ASN A 392 -18.32 13.57 -12.10
CA ASN A 392 -18.83 12.90 -13.30
C ASN A 392 -20.29 12.41 -13.19
N ALA A 393 -20.90 12.49 -12.02
CA ALA A 393 -22.31 12.10 -11.81
C ALA A 393 -23.27 13.29 -11.87
N THR A 394 -22.78 14.47 -12.26
CA THR A 394 -23.56 15.72 -12.29
C THR A 394 -23.44 16.43 -13.65
N LEU A 395 -23.19 15.67 -14.73
CA LEU A 395 -23.31 16.15 -16.12
C LEU A 395 -24.37 15.35 -16.85
#